data_b7fe6b32147ddfe9f4e4557887480b0d
#
_entry.id   b7fe6b32147ddfe9f4e4557887480b0d
#
_cell.length_a   1.000
_cell.length_b   1.000
_cell.length_c   1.000
_cell.angle_alpha   90.00
_cell.angle_beta   90.00
_cell.angle_gamma   90.00
#
_symmetry.space_group_name_H-M   'P 1'
#
loop_
_entity.id
_entity.type
_entity.pdbx_description
1 polymer ?
#
loop_
_entity_poly.entity_id
_entity_poly.type
_entity_poly.pdbx_seq_one_letter_code
_entity_poly.pdbx_strand_id
1 'polypeptide(L)'
;LGAGTYTGDILRIIHPNQLGIQGTLFGRRNFDNAWSVRAGFSIARLNGADSIRPIDQVAATRNAFFNGTMAEVSARMEFHFIDYMSHKSTSRFSPFGFFGLGYGLFFGQGQSYEGDIQPGNYSLGTVVLPFGAGIKYKLKDRILLSFEGGVKATFTDDLDKIGDESIYLPRYRTDPGTGNQVLEPTSINFGNSSDRDWYYFLGFTISYSFHQIKCY
;
A
#
# COMPACT_ATOMS: atom_id res chain seq x y z
N LEU A 1 5.95 -4.78 -13.44
CA LEU A 1 6.70 -3.76 -12.71
C LEU A 1 5.81 -2.57 -12.43
N GLY A 2 6.01 -1.91 -11.29
CA GLY A 2 5.20 -0.76 -10.91
C GLY A 2 5.82 0.04 -9.79
N ALA A 3 5.05 1.01 -9.34
CA ALA A 3 5.34 1.80 -8.16
C ALA A 3 4.31 1.48 -7.08
N GLY A 4 4.75 1.47 -5.84
CA GLY A 4 3.90 1.34 -4.67
C GLY A 4 4.13 2.50 -3.72
N THR A 5 3.11 2.88 -2.98
CA THR A 5 3.19 3.88 -1.92
C THR A 5 2.25 3.49 -0.80
N TYR A 6 2.54 4.00 0.36
CA TYR A 6 1.81 3.74 1.59
C TYR A 6 0.97 4.97 1.98
N THR A 7 -0.12 4.76 2.69
CA THR A 7 -0.82 5.81 3.46
C THR A 7 -1.23 5.27 4.83
N GLY A 8 -0.98 6.06 5.85
CA GLY A 8 -1.25 5.79 7.26
C GLY A 8 -0.86 7.01 8.08
N ASP A 9 -0.41 6.82 9.31
CA ASP A 9 -0.13 7.91 10.24
C ASP A 9 1.05 8.81 9.84
N ILE A 10 2.07 8.27 9.13
CA ILE A 10 3.21 9.05 8.64
C ILE A 10 2.88 9.75 7.32
N LEU A 11 2.10 9.10 6.44
CA LEU A 11 1.86 9.61 5.10
C LEU A 11 0.36 9.58 4.77
N ARG A 12 -0.32 10.71 4.87
CA ARG A 12 -1.73 10.87 4.47
C ARG A 12 -1.92 11.28 3.01
N ILE A 13 -0.88 11.83 2.38
CA ILE A 13 -0.92 12.30 0.99
C ILE A 13 0.23 11.67 0.23
N ILE A 14 -0.08 11.02 -0.89
CA ILE A 14 0.91 10.39 -1.78
C ILE A 14 1.90 11.44 -2.28
N HIS A 15 3.19 11.20 -2.05
CA HIS A 15 4.27 12.07 -2.50
C HIS A 15 5.24 11.31 -3.40
N PRO A 16 5.69 11.88 -4.54
CA PRO A 16 6.58 11.20 -5.48
C PRO A 16 7.88 10.67 -4.87
N ASN A 17 8.43 11.38 -3.89
CA ASN A 17 9.69 10.98 -3.21
C ASN A 17 9.52 9.79 -2.25
N GLN A 18 8.28 9.32 -2.03
CA GLN A 18 7.95 8.19 -1.17
C GLN A 18 7.41 7.00 -1.99
N LEU A 19 7.57 7.05 -3.30
CA LEU A 19 7.25 5.94 -4.19
C LEU A 19 8.33 4.85 -4.11
N GLY A 20 7.90 3.63 -3.83
CA GLY A 20 8.75 2.45 -3.88
C GLY A 20 8.54 1.65 -5.16
N ILE A 21 9.49 0.81 -5.49
CA ILE A 21 9.39 -0.10 -6.65
C ILE A 21 8.60 -1.34 -6.25
N GLN A 22 7.73 -1.81 -7.17
CA GLN A 22 6.98 -3.04 -7.02
C GLN A 22 7.25 -4.00 -8.18
N GLY A 23 7.48 -5.27 -7.85
CA GLY A 23 7.54 -6.39 -8.81
C GLY A 23 6.44 -7.39 -8.52
N THR A 24 5.85 -7.99 -9.57
CA THR A 24 4.81 -9.01 -9.43
C THR A 24 5.05 -10.12 -10.44
N LEU A 25 4.96 -11.37 -9.97
CA LEU A 25 4.92 -12.59 -10.78
C LEU A 25 3.57 -13.27 -10.56
N PHE A 26 2.89 -13.68 -11.62
CA PHE A 26 1.54 -14.23 -11.49
C PHE A 26 1.20 -15.25 -12.57
N GLY A 27 0.25 -16.14 -12.24
CA GLY A 27 -0.49 -16.96 -13.17
C GLY A 27 -1.93 -16.47 -13.27
N ARG A 28 -2.51 -16.52 -14.47
CA ARG A 28 -3.91 -16.16 -14.71
C ARG A 28 -4.63 -17.27 -15.46
N ARG A 29 -5.86 -17.57 -15.03
CA ARG A 29 -6.79 -18.45 -15.71
C ARG A 29 -8.06 -17.69 -16.05
N ASN A 30 -8.40 -17.67 -17.33
CA ASN A 30 -9.66 -17.12 -17.79
C ASN A 30 -10.72 -18.24 -17.73
N PHE A 31 -11.87 -17.95 -17.16
CA PHE A 31 -13.01 -18.87 -17.10
C PHE A 31 -13.91 -18.67 -18.33
N ASP A 32 -14.17 -17.42 -18.62
CA ASP A 32 -14.95 -16.98 -19.77
C ASP A 32 -14.43 -15.65 -20.30
N ASN A 33 -15.20 -14.97 -21.14
CA ASN A 33 -14.83 -13.70 -21.75
C ASN A 33 -14.86 -12.51 -20.77
N ALA A 34 -15.59 -12.65 -19.64
CA ALA A 34 -15.78 -11.61 -18.65
C ALA A 34 -14.96 -11.86 -17.39
N TRP A 35 -14.76 -13.11 -16.98
CA TRP A 35 -14.16 -13.44 -15.70
C TRP A 35 -12.83 -14.18 -15.83
N SER A 36 -11.89 -13.76 -15.02
CA SER A 36 -10.64 -14.49 -14.82
C SER A 36 -10.21 -14.47 -13.36
N VAL A 37 -9.43 -15.47 -12.97
CA VAL A 37 -8.73 -15.50 -11.69
C VAL A 37 -7.25 -15.33 -11.93
N ARG A 38 -6.61 -14.54 -11.08
CA ARG A 38 -5.16 -14.32 -11.08
C ARG A 38 -4.63 -14.58 -9.69
N ALA A 39 -3.64 -15.46 -9.59
CA ALA A 39 -2.90 -15.72 -8.37
C ALA A 39 -1.44 -15.38 -8.58
N GLY A 40 -0.79 -14.81 -7.59
CA GLY A 40 0.59 -14.38 -7.76
C GLY A 40 1.27 -13.96 -6.47
N PHE A 41 2.54 -13.67 -6.64
CA PHE A 41 3.43 -13.16 -5.62
C PHE A 41 3.91 -11.77 -6.02
N SER A 42 3.93 -10.85 -5.08
CA SER A 42 4.44 -9.50 -5.29
C SER A 42 5.42 -9.09 -4.19
N ILE A 43 6.40 -8.29 -4.57
CA ILE A 43 7.32 -7.62 -3.65
C ILE A 43 7.21 -6.13 -3.93
N ALA A 44 7.00 -5.35 -2.88
CA ALA A 44 6.94 -3.90 -2.95
C ALA A 44 7.83 -3.28 -1.89
N ARG A 45 8.59 -2.25 -2.24
CA ARG A 45 9.29 -1.42 -1.27
C ARG A 45 8.35 -0.31 -0.82
N LEU A 46 8.20 -0.15 0.49
CA LEU A 46 7.38 0.88 1.12
C LEU A 46 8.27 1.72 2.02
N ASN A 47 8.07 3.03 1.96
CA ASN A 47 8.79 3.99 2.78
C ASN A 47 7.92 5.20 3.08
N GLY A 48 8.13 5.78 4.24
CA GLY A 48 7.49 7.00 4.68
C GLY A 48 8.38 7.74 5.66
N ALA A 49 8.33 9.07 5.64
CA ALA A 49 9.06 9.89 6.60
C ALA A 49 8.33 11.23 6.80
N ASP A 50 8.11 11.59 8.05
CA ASP A 50 7.55 12.89 8.43
C ASP A 50 8.40 14.06 7.93
N SER A 51 9.74 13.90 7.89
CA SER A 51 10.69 14.91 7.44
C SER A 51 10.49 15.39 5.99
N ILE A 52 9.86 14.56 5.13
CA ILE A 52 9.63 14.92 3.73
C ILE A 52 8.46 15.89 3.61
N ARG A 53 7.40 15.66 4.37
CA ARG A 53 6.22 16.54 4.41
C ARG A 53 5.42 16.28 5.68
N PRO A 54 5.76 16.91 6.79
CA PRO A 54 4.99 16.77 8.03
C PRO A 54 3.55 17.27 7.79
N ILE A 55 2.60 16.49 8.25
CA ILE A 55 1.17 16.75 8.06
C ILE A 55 0.73 17.90 8.98
N ASP A 56 1.30 17.90 10.19
CA ASP A 56 1.02 18.88 11.23
C ASP A 56 2.26 19.09 12.12
N GLN A 57 2.11 19.89 13.14
CA GLN A 57 3.20 20.22 14.06
C GLN A 57 3.59 19.01 14.93
N VAL A 58 2.68 18.08 15.15
CA VAL A 58 2.95 16.83 15.88
C VAL A 58 3.83 15.92 15.05
N ALA A 59 3.52 15.72 13.78
CA ALA A 59 4.35 14.98 12.83
C ALA A 59 5.75 15.59 12.68
N ALA A 60 5.85 16.93 12.61
CA ALA A 60 7.14 17.63 12.57
C ALA A 60 7.99 17.40 13.84
N THR A 61 7.35 17.29 15.00
CA THR A 61 8.04 17.02 16.27
C THR A 61 8.38 15.54 16.41
N ARG A 62 7.48 14.65 15.95
CA ARG A 62 7.68 13.20 15.97
C ARG A 62 8.85 12.78 15.09
N ASN A 63 8.99 13.38 13.91
CA ASN A 63 10.03 13.07 12.91
C ASN A 63 10.25 11.58 12.68
N ALA A 64 9.16 10.82 12.62
CA ALA A 64 9.17 9.39 12.44
C ALA A 64 9.48 8.99 10.99
N PHE A 65 10.06 7.83 10.80
CA PHE A 65 10.26 7.24 9.48
C PHE A 65 10.16 5.73 9.53
N PHE A 66 9.77 5.15 8.41
CA PHE A 66 9.90 3.72 8.18
C PHE A 66 10.37 3.44 6.75
N ASN A 67 11.01 2.30 6.58
CA ASN A 67 11.43 1.76 5.30
C ASN A 67 11.40 0.24 5.37
N GLY A 68 10.76 -0.39 4.40
CA GLY A 68 10.68 -1.84 4.42
C GLY A 68 10.24 -2.45 3.10
N THR A 69 10.17 -3.77 3.12
CA THR A 69 9.75 -4.57 1.98
C THR A 69 8.50 -5.37 2.36
N MET A 70 7.44 -5.21 1.59
CA MET A 70 6.23 -6.02 1.66
C MET A 70 6.34 -7.15 0.65
N ALA A 71 6.32 -8.38 1.14
CA ALA A 71 6.17 -9.60 0.33
C ALA A 71 4.74 -10.10 0.47
N GLU A 72 4.03 -10.33 -0.63
CA GLU A 72 2.60 -10.68 -0.63
C GLU A 72 2.31 -11.83 -1.59
N VAL A 73 1.50 -12.77 -1.12
CA VAL A 73 0.83 -13.78 -1.96
C VAL A 73 -0.64 -13.43 -2.01
N SER A 74 -1.21 -13.32 -3.20
CA SER A 74 -2.62 -12.96 -3.36
C SER A 74 -3.29 -13.69 -4.51
N ALA A 75 -4.60 -13.89 -4.36
CA ALA A 75 -5.49 -14.34 -5.41
C ALA A 75 -6.59 -13.29 -5.62
N ARG A 76 -6.84 -12.94 -6.88
CA ARG A 76 -7.83 -11.93 -7.22
C ARG A 76 -8.70 -12.36 -8.39
N MET A 77 -9.98 -12.02 -8.33
CA MET A 77 -10.93 -12.09 -9.43
C MET A 77 -10.80 -10.82 -10.28
N GLU A 78 -10.83 -10.99 -11.59
CA GLU A 78 -10.79 -9.89 -12.55
C GLU A 78 -12.05 -9.96 -13.43
N PHE A 79 -12.78 -8.86 -13.54
CA PHE A 79 -13.94 -8.69 -14.39
C PHE A 79 -13.61 -7.78 -15.57
N HIS A 80 -13.81 -8.27 -16.79
CA HIS A 80 -13.56 -7.55 -18.03
C HIS A 80 -14.86 -6.96 -18.56
N PHE A 81 -14.88 -5.66 -18.77
CA PHE A 81 -16.05 -4.94 -19.24
C PHE A 81 -16.28 -5.10 -20.75
N ILE A 82 -15.23 -5.37 -21.50
CA ILE A 82 -15.28 -5.54 -22.95
C ILE A 82 -14.61 -6.88 -23.29
N ASP A 83 -15.29 -7.68 -24.09
CA ASP A 83 -14.70 -8.91 -24.61
C ASP A 83 -13.56 -8.57 -25.59
N TYR A 84 -12.34 -8.93 -25.23
CA TYR A 84 -11.13 -8.79 -26.06
C TYR A 84 -10.50 -10.14 -26.37
N MET A 85 -11.07 -11.22 -25.84
CA MET A 85 -10.52 -12.56 -25.92
C MET A 85 -11.12 -13.38 -27.06
N SER A 86 -12.39 -13.17 -27.37
CA SER A 86 -13.09 -13.87 -28.43
C SER A 86 -12.50 -13.57 -29.81
N HIS A 87 -12.45 -14.60 -30.67
CA HIS A 87 -12.09 -14.42 -32.09
C HIS A 87 -13.08 -13.55 -32.88
N LYS A 88 -14.32 -13.41 -32.37
CA LYS A 88 -15.36 -12.56 -32.96
C LYS A 88 -15.25 -11.10 -32.54
N SER A 89 -14.49 -10.83 -31.50
CA SER A 89 -14.33 -9.47 -30.98
C SER A 89 -13.35 -8.67 -31.85
N THR A 90 -13.78 -7.50 -32.28
CA THR A 90 -12.92 -6.52 -32.95
C THR A 90 -12.07 -5.72 -31.96
N SER A 91 -12.42 -5.75 -30.67
CA SER A 91 -11.73 -4.97 -29.65
C SER A 91 -10.44 -5.67 -29.20
N ARG A 92 -9.34 -4.91 -29.21
CA ARG A 92 -8.05 -5.31 -28.64
C ARG A 92 -7.86 -4.80 -27.21
N PHE A 93 -8.83 -4.10 -26.68
CA PHE A 93 -8.75 -3.34 -25.46
C PHE A 93 -9.91 -3.71 -24.55
N SER A 94 -9.65 -3.86 -23.26
CA SER A 94 -10.69 -4.06 -22.25
C SER A 94 -10.33 -3.37 -20.94
N PRO A 95 -11.15 -2.44 -20.45
CA PRO A 95 -11.12 -2.06 -19.07
C PRO A 95 -11.48 -3.26 -18.21
N PHE A 96 -10.90 -3.34 -17.01
CA PHE A 96 -11.24 -4.38 -16.05
C PHE A 96 -11.19 -3.84 -14.63
N GLY A 97 -12.02 -4.41 -13.78
CA GLY A 97 -11.95 -4.24 -12.34
C GLY A 97 -11.46 -5.53 -11.69
N PHE A 98 -10.89 -5.43 -10.51
CA PHE A 98 -10.46 -6.60 -9.75
C PHE A 98 -10.65 -6.40 -8.26
N PHE A 99 -10.84 -7.51 -7.56
CA PHE A 99 -10.85 -7.62 -6.11
C PHE A 99 -10.31 -8.97 -5.68
N GLY A 100 -9.79 -9.07 -4.47
CA GLY A 100 -9.18 -10.31 -4.04
C GLY A 100 -8.85 -10.39 -2.58
N LEU A 101 -8.10 -11.42 -2.24
CA LEU A 101 -7.60 -11.70 -0.90
C LEU A 101 -6.14 -12.12 -1.00
N GLY A 102 -5.35 -11.70 -0.04
CA GLY A 102 -3.95 -12.05 0.06
C GLY A 102 -3.44 -12.05 1.49
N TYR A 103 -2.21 -12.45 1.64
CA TYR A 103 -1.47 -12.38 2.88
C TYR A 103 -0.11 -11.76 2.61
N GLY A 104 0.21 -10.73 3.37
CA GLY A 104 1.44 -9.97 3.26
C GLY A 104 2.33 -10.14 4.48
N LEU A 105 3.63 -10.20 4.23
CA LEU A 105 4.69 -10.13 5.23
C LEU A 105 5.48 -8.86 4.98
N PHE A 106 5.49 -7.98 5.95
CA PHE A 106 6.29 -6.77 5.94
C PHE A 106 7.56 -6.97 6.76
N PHE A 107 8.69 -6.60 6.18
CA PHE A 107 10.00 -6.60 6.82
C PHE A 107 10.53 -5.18 6.75
N GLY A 108 10.61 -4.49 7.87
CA GLY A 108 10.94 -3.08 7.89
C GLY A 108 11.90 -2.68 8.99
N GLN A 109 12.36 -1.46 8.85
CA GLN A 109 13.08 -0.69 9.85
C GLN A 109 12.34 0.63 10.03
N GLY A 110 12.19 1.07 11.26
CA GLY A 110 11.52 2.31 11.53
C GLY A 110 11.84 2.87 12.90
N GLN A 111 11.57 4.15 13.06
CA GLN A 111 11.69 4.87 14.31
C GLN A 111 10.43 5.71 14.46
N SER A 112 9.72 5.54 15.57
CA SER A 112 8.48 6.22 15.84
C SER A 112 8.65 7.57 16.55
N TYR A 113 9.82 7.80 17.18
CA TYR A 113 10.10 9.04 17.89
C TYR A 113 11.61 9.31 18.03
N GLU A 114 11.99 10.59 17.91
CA GLU A 114 13.38 11.01 18.06
C GLU A 114 13.78 11.03 19.54
N GLY A 115 14.48 10.03 19.99
CA GLY A 115 15.09 9.98 21.30
C GLY A 115 14.82 8.76 22.15
N ASP A 116 13.76 8.00 21.88
CA ASP A 116 13.38 6.88 22.77
C ASP A 116 13.56 5.48 22.18
N ILE A 117 13.62 5.34 20.86
CA ILE A 117 13.71 4.02 20.24
C ILE A 117 14.84 4.00 19.22
N GLN A 118 15.81 3.14 19.45
CA GLN A 118 16.79 2.77 18.43
C GLN A 118 16.06 2.25 17.18
N PRO A 119 16.50 2.63 15.96
CA PRO A 119 15.94 2.10 14.73
C PRO A 119 15.95 0.57 14.82
N GLY A 120 14.79 -0.04 14.93
CA GLY A 120 14.67 -1.47 15.13
C GLY A 120 14.16 -2.16 13.87
N ASN A 121 14.65 -3.36 13.62
CA ASN A 121 14.07 -4.25 12.62
C ASN A 121 12.77 -4.84 13.20
N TYR A 122 11.72 -4.86 12.39
CA TYR A 122 10.48 -5.54 12.75
C TYR A 122 9.90 -6.29 11.55
N SER A 123 9.07 -7.27 11.84
CA SER A 123 8.33 -8.02 10.84
C SER A 123 6.89 -8.13 11.25
N LEU A 124 6.00 -7.96 10.30
CA LEU A 124 4.56 -7.98 10.51
C LEU A 124 3.88 -8.80 9.43
N GLY A 125 2.95 -9.67 9.84
CA GLY A 125 2.09 -10.42 8.93
C GLY A 125 0.66 -9.89 8.95
N THR A 126 0.08 -9.64 7.78
CA THR A 126 -1.29 -9.12 7.70
C THR A 126 -2.06 -9.69 6.53
N VAL A 127 -3.38 -9.80 6.70
CA VAL A 127 -4.30 -10.06 5.60
C VAL A 127 -4.40 -8.81 4.73
N VAL A 128 -4.48 -9.00 3.42
CA VAL A 128 -4.53 -7.93 2.44
C VAL A 128 -5.72 -8.12 1.53
N LEU A 129 -6.50 -7.06 1.32
CA LEU A 129 -7.60 -7.02 0.36
C LEU A 129 -7.21 -6.13 -0.83
N PRO A 130 -6.66 -6.71 -1.92
CA PRO A 130 -6.38 -5.97 -3.12
C PRO A 130 -7.66 -5.71 -3.92
N PHE A 131 -7.88 -4.46 -4.32
CA PHE A 131 -8.94 -4.06 -5.24
C PHE A 131 -8.51 -2.88 -6.09
N GLY A 132 -9.08 -2.78 -7.28
CA GLY A 132 -8.71 -1.70 -8.19
C GLY A 132 -9.24 -1.92 -9.59
N ALA A 133 -8.65 -1.19 -10.52
CA ALA A 133 -9.03 -1.22 -11.91
C ALA A 133 -7.81 -1.08 -12.83
N GLY A 134 -8.02 -1.39 -14.09
CA GLY A 134 -6.98 -1.27 -15.10
C GLY A 134 -7.50 -1.42 -16.51
N ILE A 135 -6.56 -1.45 -17.42
CA ILE A 135 -6.81 -1.58 -18.83
C ILE A 135 -5.93 -2.70 -19.38
N LYS A 136 -6.50 -3.59 -20.16
CA LYS A 136 -5.79 -4.62 -20.90
C LYS A 136 -5.76 -4.30 -22.37
N TYR A 137 -4.62 -4.55 -23.00
CA TYR A 137 -4.42 -4.38 -24.44
C TYR A 137 -3.80 -5.63 -25.04
N LYS A 138 -4.48 -6.25 -26.00
CA LYS A 138 -4.01 -7.40 -26.74
C LYS A 138 -3.03 -6.96 -27.83
N LEU A 139 -1.72 -7.07 -27.55
CA LEU A 139 -0.68 -6.68 -28.50
C LEU A 139 -0.57 -7.71 -29.65
N LYS A 140 -0.58 -8.99 -29.30
CA LYS A 140 -0.58 -10.15 -30.20
C LYS A 140 -1.47 -11.24 -29.60
N ASP A 141 -1.77 -12.29 -30.37
CA ASP A 141 -2.63 -13.39 -29.91
C ASP A 141 -2.19 -14.04 -28.60
N ARG A 142 -0.90 -13.99 -28.30
CA ARG A 142 -0.33 -14.57 -27.08
C ARG A 142 0.23 -13.55 -26.10
N ILE A 143 0.32 -12.28 -26.49
CA ILE A 143 0.94 -11.23 -25.65
C ILE A 143 -0.11 -10.22 -25.29
N LEU A 144 -0.29 -10.04 -23.99
CA LEU A 144 -1.21 -9.09 -23.39
C LEU A 144 -0.43 -8.09 -22.53
N LEU A 145 -0.65 -6.83 -22.76
CA LEU A 145 -0.18 -5.74 -21.90
C LEU A 145 -1.32 -5.34 -20.96
N SER A 146 -1.00 -5.00 -19.72
CA SER A 146 -1.98 -4.41 -18.80
C SER A 146 -1.34 -3.24 -18.08
N PHE A 147 -2.14 -2.21 -17.88
CA PHE A 147 -1.86 -1.12 -16.96
C PHE A 147 -2.91 -1.19 -15.87
N GLU A 148 -2.49 -1.25 -14.62
CA GLU A 148 -3.38 -1.42 -13.47
C GLU A 148 -2.97 -0.56 -12.30
N GLY A 149 -3.97 -0.07 -11.59
CA GLY A 149 -3.79 0.63 -10.33
C GLY A 149 -4.83 0.18 -9.32
N GLY A 150 -4.47 0.22 -8.08
CA GLY A 150 -5.38 -0.21 -7.03
C GLY A 150 -4.86 0.05 -5.64
N VAL A 151 -5.68 -0.37 -4.73
CA VAL A 151 -5.51 -0.21 -3.30
C VAL A 151 -5.39 -1.60 -2.69
N LYS A 152 -4.56 -1.73 -1.69
CA LYS A 152 -4.41 -2.91 -0.88
C LYS A 152 -4.67 -2.52 0.57
N ALA A 153 -5.91 -2.78 1.01
CA ALA A 153 -6.30 -2.55 2.38
C ALA A 153 -5.70 -3.64 3.28
N THR A 154 -5.02 -3.23 4.35
CA THR A 154 -4.49 -4.14 5.36
C THR A 154 -5.36 -4.13 6.61
N PHE A 155 -5.22 -5.14 7.45
CA PHE A 155 -5.94 -5.23 8.73
C PHE A 155 -5.02 -4.94 9.92
N THR A 156 -4.02 -4.12 9.71
CA THR A 156 -3.07 -3.69 10.72
C THR A 156 -2.88 -2.19 10.66
N ASP A 157 -2.47 -1.62 11.78
CA ASP A 157 -2.06 -0.24 12.00
C ASP A 157 -0.56 -0.13 12.31
N ASP A 158 0.15 -1.26 12.26
CA ASP A 158 1.55 -1.33 12.69
C ASP A 158 2.55 -1.36 11.52
N LEU A 159 2.12 -1.05 10.29
CA LEU A 159 3.02 -1.06 9.13
C LEU A 159 4.10 0.00 9.23
N ASP A 160 3.77 1.16 9.78
CA ASP A 160 4.70 2.27 10.01
C ASP A 160 5.28 2.27 11.43
N LYS A 161 4.91 1.27 12.25
CA LYS A 161 5.31 1.14 13.65
C LYS A 161 4.83 2.28 14.56
N ILE A 162 3.78 2.97 14.18
CA ILE A 162 3.12 4.00 14.97
C ILE A 162 1.76 3.48 15.39
N GLY A 163 1.65 3.13 16.67
CA GLY A 163 0.38 2.75 17.31
C GLY A 163 -0.11 3.83 18.27
N ASP A 164 -0.89 3.44 19.28
CA ASP A 164 -1.38 4.32 20.36
C ASP A 164 -0.24 4.80 21.29
N GLU A 165 0.86 5.23 20.74
CA GLU A 165 1.96 5.78 21.51
C GLU A 165 1.67 7.22 21.89
N SER A 166 1.78 7.52 23.19
CA SER A 166 1.68 8.88 23.70
C SER A 166 3.00 9.31 24.32
N ILE A 167 3.43 10.52 23.99
CA ILE A 167 4.54 11.16 24.68
C ILE A 167 4.05 12.30 25.56
N TYR A 168 4.83 12.53 26.64
CA TYR A 168 4.66 13.68 27.48
C TYR A 168 5.55 14.81 26.96
N LEU A 169 4.94 15.82 26.34
CA LEU A 169 5.65 17.06 26.01
C LEU A 169 5.69 17.96 27.23
N PRO A 170 6.86 18.51 27.58
CA PRO A 170 6.96 19.51 28.64
C PRO A 170 6.21 20.78 28.20
N ARG A 171 5.06 21.03 28.79
CA ARG A 171 4.31 22.28 28.61
C ARG A 171 4.48 23.12 29.88
N TYR A 172 4.94 24.35 29.71
CA TYR A 172 5.07 25.29 30.81
C TYR A 172 3.80 26.14 30.88
N ARG A 173 3.13 26.11 32.00
CA ARG A 173 2.01 26.99 32.31
C ARG A 173 2.44 27.99 33.38
N THR A 174 2.11 29.25 33.17
CA THR A 174 2.30 30.27 34.24
C THR A 174 1.22 30.09 35.28
N ASP A 175 1.62 29.82 36.51
CA ASP A 175 0.70 29.73 37.65
C ASP A 175 0.14 31.14 37.94
N PRO A 176 -1.20 31.31 37.88
CA PRO A 176 -1.80 32.61 38.08
C PRO A 176 -1.61 33.17 39.50
N GLY A 177 -1.27 32.35 40.47
CA GLY A 177 -1.09 32.76 41.87
C GLY A 177 0.33 33.18 42.21
N THR A 178 1.32 32.59 41.58
CA THR A 178 2.76 32.84 41.88
C THR A 178 3.52 33.45 40.73
N GLY A 179 2.96 33.52 39.52
CA GLY A 179 3.65 34.00 38.31
C GLY A 179 4.78 33.11 37.83
N ASN A 180 5.02 31.99 38.49
CA ASN A 180 6.07 31.04 38.13
C ASN A 180 5.62 30.09 37.02
N GLN A 181 6.58 29.68 36.19
CA GLN A 181 6.32 28.60 35.19
C GLN A 181 6.33 27.25 35.89
N VAL A 182 5.20 26.55 35.84
CA VAL A 182 5.03 25.18 36.34
C VAL A 182 5.01 24.24 35.15
N LEU A 183 5.76 23.15 35.23
CA LEU A 183 5.78 22.11 34.20
C LEU A 183 4.48 21.29 34.31
N GLU A 184 3.60 21.40 33.33
CA GLU A 184 2.44 20.52 33.14
C GLU A 184 2.73 19.55 31.98
N PRO A 185 3.06 18.28 32.25
CA PRO A 185 3.25 17.32 31.19
C PRO A 185 1.92 17.10 30.44
N THR A 186 1.89 17.43 29.17
CA THR A 186 0.74 17.19 28.31
C THR A 186 1.00 15.94 27.49
N SER A 187 0.15 14.93 27.64
CA SER A 187 0.18 13.73 26.82
C SER A 187 -0.36 14.04 25.42
N ILE A 188 0.40 13.71 24.40
CA ILE A 188 -0.02 13.81 23.00
C ILE A 188 0.08 12.42 22.38
N ASN A 189 -1.04 11.94 21.82
CA ASN A 189 -1.06 10.72 21.02
C ASN A 189 -0.46 10.99 19.64
N PHE A 190 0.45 10.13 19.21
CA PHE A 190 1.13 10.24 17.93
C PHE A 190 0.55 9.40 16.83
N GLY A 191 -0.26 8.40 17.14
CA GLY A 191 -0.91 7.51 16.21
C GLY A 191 -2.39 7.37 16.53
N ASN A 192 -3.12 6.75 15.63
CA ASN A 192 -4.52 6.43 15.78
C ASN A 192 -4.75 4.96 15.43
N SER A 193 -4.75 4.08 16.42
CA SER A 193 -4.99 2.63 16.26
C SER A 193 -6.31 2.25 15.58
N SER A 194 -7.19 3.23 15.37
CA SER A 194 -8.43 3.04 14.61
C SER A 194 -8.26 3.26 13.11
N ASP A 195 -7.14 3.82 12.68
CA ASP A 195 -6.84 4.07 11.27
C ASP A 195 -5.98 2.92 10.74
N ARG A 196 -6.49 2.21 9.75
CA ARG A 196 -5.79 1.07 9.16
C ARG A 196 -4.84 1.53 8.08
N ASP A 197 -3.67 0.93 8.02
CA ASP A 197 -2.68 1.20 7.00
C ASP A 197 -3.10 0.65 5.63
N TRP A 198 -3.01 1.48 4.63
CA TRP A 198 -3.31 1.12 3.26
C TRP A 198 -2.11 1.36 2.38
N TYR A 199 -1.92 0.55 1.35
CA TYR A 199 -0.92 0.85 0.34
C TYR A 199 -1.48 0.77 -1.07
N TYR A 200 -0.95 1.61 -1.92
CA TYR A 200 -1.42 1.83 -3.29
C TYR A 200 -0.37 1.33 -4.25
N PHE A 201 -0.81 0.88 -5.39
CA PHE A 201 0.10 0.48 -6.45
C PHE A 201 -0.40 0.95 -7.81
N LEU A 202 0.56 1.21 -8.69
CA LEU A 202 0.34 1.52 -10.09
C LEU A 202 1.41 0.79 -10.90
N GLY A 203 1.02 0.06 -11.94
CA GLY A 203 2.01 -0.73 -12.66
C GLY A 203 1.60 -1.22 -14.03
N PHE A 204 2.61 -1.63 -14.76
CA PHE A 204 2.48 -2.30 -16.05
C PHE A 204 2.81 -3.77 -15.90
N THR A 205 2.03 -4.63 -16.58
CA THR A 205 2.30 -6.05 -16.65
C THR A 205 2.29 -6.55 -18.08
N ILE A 206 3.18 -7.50 -18.36
CA ILE A 206 3.20 -8.23 -19.62
C ILE A 206 2.86 -9.68 -19.28
N SER A 207 1.89 -10.25 -19.97
CA SER A 207 1.53 -11.65 -19.81
C SER A 207 1.57 -12.42 -21.11
N TYR A 208 2.00 -13.66 -21.03
CA TYR A 208 2.07 -14.59 -22.15
C TYR A 208 1.05 -15.71 -21.96
N SER A 209 0.26 -16.00 -23.00
CA SER A 209 -0.71 -17.09 -23.01
C SER A 209 -0.10 -18.35 -23.62
N PHE A 210 -0.04 -19.43 -22.84
CA PHE A 210 0.46 -20.73 -23.29
C PHE A 210 -0.56 -21.50 -24.16
N HIS A 211 -1.85 -21.23 -23.99
CA HIS A 211 -2.92 -21.84 -24.77
C HIS A 211 -3.64 -20.76 -25.57
N GLN A 212 -4.00 -21.11 -26.81
CA GLN A 212 -5.00 -20.30 -27.53
C GLN A 212 -6.32 -20.42 -26.75
N ILE A 213 -6.90 -19.30 -26.43
CA ILE A 213 -8.20 -19.27 -25.73
C ILE A 213 -9.22 -19.82 -26.73
N LYS A 214 -9.62 -21.07 -26.54
CA LYS A 214 -10.77 -21.65 -27.24
C LYS A 214 -11.99 -21.20 -26.45
N CYS A 215 -12.67 -20.17 -26.91
CA CYS A 215 -14.01 -19.86 -26.48
C CYS A 215 -14.97 -20.82 -27.22
N TYR A 216 -15.68 -21.63 -26.48
CA TYR A 216 -16.78 -22.47 -26.98
C TYR A 216 -18.01 -21.59 -27.19
#